data_9a8880244954d44e87e390a5fde7e5b5
#
_entry.id   9a8880244954d44e87e390a5fde7e5b5
#
_cell.length_a   1.000
_cell.length_b   1.000
_cell.length_c   1.000
_cell.angle_alpha   90.00
_cell.angle_beta   90.00
_cell.angle_gamma   90.00
#
_symmetry.space_group_name_H-M   'P 1'
#
loop_
_entity.id
_entity.type
_entity.pdbx_description
1 polymer ?
#
loop_
_entity_poly.entity_id
_entity_poly.type
_entity_poly.pdbx_seq_one_letter_code
_entity_poly.pdbx_strand_id
1 'polypeptide(L)'
;VYGVALGVSVSYIFIFVLLGSLLDRCGAGNYMMQVSFALLGHLRGGPAKVAVVSSAVNGIVSASSVANVVTGGIFTIPLMKKAGYGGVRAGAIETASSVNGQIMPPVMGAAAFLMIEYVGIPYTDIIKHALLPASISYVALFYIVHLEALKLGIMPMMSAGAPKTPLQKLAGWGMGIAGTLVVMGLVYWIGIGVRAVAGGAATPILLVLLLVLSVWLLRISARHPDLPTDINVTNPVRPESWPTVRSGLYYLIPIGILVWCLAVDQLSAGLSAFWAVMAMLFQMVTQ
;
A
#
# COMPACT_ATOMS: atom_id res chain seq x y z
N VAL A 1 2.59 12.24 32.06
CA VAL A 1 1.90 12.46 30.77
C VAL A 1 2.90 12.62 29.64
N TYR A 2 3.86 13.56 29.73
CA TYR A 2 4.86 13.77 28.67
C TYR A 2 5.81 12.58 28.48
N GLY A 3 6.08 11.81 29.53
CA GLY A 3 7.00 10.66 29.48
C GLY A 3 6.54 9.56 28.53
N VAL A 4 5.26 9.18 28.56
CA VAL A 4 4.72 8.12 27.69
C VAL A 4 4.70 8.57 26.22
N ALA A 5 4.15 9.74 25.93
CA ALA A 5 4.08 10.23 24.56
C ALA A 5 5.48 10.43 23.94
N LEU A 6 6.42 10.97 24.71
CA LEU A 6 7.80 11.17 24.25
C LEU A 6 8.51 9.82 24.06
N GLY A 7 8.35 8.88 24.99
CA GLY A 7 8.91 7.54 24.91
C GLY A 7 8.43 6.80 23.65
N VAL A 8 7.12 6.80 23.39
CA VAL A 8 6.53 6.19 22.19
C VAL A 8 7.02 6.87 20.90
N SER A 9 7.13 8.20 20.91
CA SER A 9 7.62 8.95 19.74
C SER A 9 9.05 8.55 19.37
N VAL A 10 9.92 8.41 20.35
CA VAL A 10 11.33 8.06 20.13
C VAL A 10 11.48 6.57 19.78
N SER A 11 10.77 5.68 20.48
CA SER A 11 10.95 4.24 20.34
C SER A 11 10.28 3.65 19.09
N TYR A 12 9.16 4.21 18.64
CA TYR A 12 8.35 3.63 17.57
C TYR A 12 8.05 4.64 16.45
N ILE A 13 7.46 5.79 16.75
CA ILE A 13 6.92 6.67 15.72
C ILE A 13 8.01 7.14 14.77
N PHE A 14 9.17 7.54 15.29
CA PHE A 14 10.28 8.05 14.47
C PHE A 14 10.68 7.07 13.36
N ILE A 15 10.90 5.79 13.70
CA ILE A 15 11.41 4.81 12.73
C ILE A 15 10.35 4.43 11.69
N PHE A 16 9.07 4.39 12.07
CA PHE A 16 7.97 4.14 11.13
C PHE A 16 7.72 5.34 10.20
N VAL A 17 7.82 6.57 10.71
CA VAL A 17 7.74 7.77 9.87
C VAL A 17 8.93 7.87 8.92
N LEU A 18 10.12 7.49 9.39
CA LEU A 18 11.32 7.39 8.55
C LEU A 18 11.10 6.38 7.41
N LEU A 19 10.62 5.18 7.71
CA LEU A 19 10.32 4.16 6.71
C LEU A 19 9.32 4.68 5.66
N GLY A 20 8.20 5.26 6.11
CA GLY A 20 7.18 5.82 5.22
C GLY A 20 7.73 6.94 4.35
N SER A 21 8.50 7.87 4.91
CA SER A 21 9.06 9.00 4.15
C SER A 21 10.14 8.56 3.13
N LEU A 22 10.91 7.52 3.43
CA LEU A 22 11.86 6.95 2.48
C LEU A 22 11.13 6.27 1.31
N LEU A 23 10.10 5.47 1.60
CA LEU A 23 9.28 4.82 0.58
C LEU A 23 8.59 5.85 -0.33
N ASP A 24 8.01 6.90 0.24
CA ASP A 24 7.37 7.97 -0.54
C ASP A 24 8.38 8.70 -1.44
N ARG A 25 9.58 9.01 -0.93
CA ARG A 25 10.64 9.66 -1.72
C ARG A 25 11.18 8.78 -2.85
N CYS A 26 11.19 7.48 -2.67
CA CYS A 26 11.56 6.52 -3.73
C CYS A 26 10.48 6.32 -4.79
N GLY A 27 9.29 6.90 -4.62
CA GLY A 27 8.21 6.81 -5.59
C GLY A 27 7.21 5.68 -5.34
N ALA A 28 7.26 5.02 -4.18
CA ALA A 28 6.30 3.96 -3.83
C ALA A 28 4.85 4.48 -3.87
N GLY A 29 4.59 5.71 -3.39
CA GLY A 29 3.27 6.34 -3.43
C GLY A 29 2.73 6.50 -4.87
N ASN A 30 3.58 6.98 -5.80
CA ASN A 30 3.23 7.10 -7.21
C ASN A 30 2.95 5.71 -7.83
N TYR A 31 3.79 4.73 -7.55
CA TYR A 31 3.58 3.35 -8.01
C TYR A 31 2.23 2.79 -7.55
N MET A 32 1.91 2.89 -6.24
CA MET A 32 0.66 2.40 -5.68
C MET A 32 -0.57 3.08 -6.31
N MET A 33 -0.48 4.38 -6.59
CA MET A 33 -1.52 5.13 -7.29
C MET A 33 -1.68 4.66 -8.74
N GLN A 34 -0.58 4.49 -9.48
CA GLN A 34 -0.58 4.01 -10.87
C GLN A 34 -1.18 2.61 -10.98
N VAL A 35 -0.82 1.70 -10.07
CA VAL A 35 -1.41 0.35 -9.99
C VAL A 35 -2.92 0.44 -9.72
N SER A 36 -3.33 1.26 -8.75
CA SER A 36 -4.75 1.46 -8.43
C SER A 36 -5.52 2.02 -9.64
N PHE A 37 -4.92 2.96 -10.37
CA PHE A 37 -5.53 3.52 -11.59
C PHE A 37 -5.60 2.50 -12.73
N ALA A 38 -4.56 1.70 -12.92
CA ALA A 38 -4.54 0.63 -13.90
C ALA A 38 -5.63 -0.44 -13.63
N LEU A 39 -5.91 -0.73 -12.36
CA LEU A 39 -6.87 -1.74 -11.97
C LEU A 39 -8.32 -1.22 -11.96
N LEU A 40 -8.55 -0.02 -11.43
CA LEU A 40 -9.89 0.49 -11.08
C LEU A 40 -10.37 1.65 -11.94
N GLY A 41 -9.49 2.30 -12.71
CA GLY A 41 -9.81 3.49 -13.50
C GLY A 41 -10.96 3.28 -14.50
N HIS A 42 -11.19 2.05 -14.95
CA HIS A 42 -12.29 1.70 -15.88
C HIS A 42 -13.66 1.59 -15.22
N LEU A 43 -13.74 1.61 -13.89
CA LEU A 43 -15.01 1.50 -13.19
C LEU A 43 -15.78 2.82 -13.25
N ARG A 44 -17.10 2.73 -13.10
CA ARG A 44 -17.94 3.93 -12.94
C ARG A 44 -17.50 4.72 -11.70
N GLY A 45 -17.23 6.02 -11.88
CA GLY A 45 -16.60 6.82 -10.84
C GLY A 45 -15.14 6.44 -10.56
N GLY A 46 -14.44 5.88 -11.57
CA GLY A 46 -13.07 5.35 -11.48
C GLY A 46 -12.10 6.21 -10.69
N PRO A 47 -11.92 7.51 -11.02
CA PRO A 47 -10.98 8.38 -10.30
C PRO A 47 -11.19 8.44 -8.78
N ALA A 48 -12.44 8.51 -8.33
CA ALA A 48 -12.74 8.53 -6.90
C ALA A 48 -12.50 7.17 -6.22
N LYS A 49 -12.79 6.06 -6.91
CA LYS A 49 -12.47 4.72 -6.42
C LYS A 49 -10.96 4.46 -6.37
N VAL A 50 -10.23 5.00 -7.35
CA VAL A 50 -8.76 4.98 -7.35
C VAL A 50 -8.23 5.74 -6.13
N ALA A 51 -8.76 6.92 -5.82
CA ALA A 51 -8.37 7.67 -4.63
C ALA A 51 -8.56 6.85 -3.35
N VAL A 52 -9.70 6.18 -3.18
CA VAL A 52 -9.98 5.32 -2.01
C VAL A 52 -8.98 4.17 -1.91
N VAL A 53 -8.77 3.44 -3.00
CA VAL A 53 -7.91 2.24 -2.98
C VAL A 53 -6.43 2.60 -2.91
N SER A 54 -5.98 3.63 -3.64
CA SER A 54 -4.59 4.09 -3.53
C SER A 54 -4.26 4.59 -2.13
N SER A 55 -5.20 5.32 -1.48
CA SER A 55 -5.04 5.76 -0.09
C SER A 55 -5.02 4.59 0.89
N ALA A 56 -5.79 3.52 0.64
CA ALA A 56 -5.72 2.31 1.45
C ALA A 56 -4.35 1.64 1.35
N VAL A 57 -3.81 1.51 0.14
CA VAL A 57 -2.51 0.87 -0.10
C VAL A 57 -1.37 1.75 0.40
N ASN A 58 -1.44 3.07 0.19
CA ASN A 58 -0.48 4.01 0.76
C ASN A 58 -0.55 4.04 2.29
N GLY A 59 -1.73 3.85 2.89
CA GLY A 59 -1.90 3.73 4.33
C GLY A 59 -1.14 2.54 4.95
N ILE A 60 -0.92 1.47 4.19
CA ILE A 60 -0.06 0.33 4.61
C ILE A 60 1.39 0.79 4.82
N VAL A 61 1.82 1.81 4.10
CA VAL A 61 3.21 2.30 4.02
C VAL A 61 3.41 3.55 4.87
N SER A 62 2.51 4.51 4.73
CA SER A 62 2.61 5.84 5.34
C SER A 62 1.65 5.99 6.51
N ALA A 63 2.19 6.23 7.69
CA ALA A 63 1.41 6.51 8.90
C ALA A 63 0.73 7.89 8.88
N SER A 64 1.03 8.72 7.87
CA SER A 64 0.61 10.12 7.82
C SER A 64 -0.52 10.35 6.83
N SER A 65 -1.72 10.70 7.34
CA SER A 65 -2.84 11.12 6.48
C SER A 65 -2.54 12.38 5.69
N VAL A 66 -1.77 13.31 6.27
CA VAL A 66 -1.38 14.57 5.60
C VAL A 66 -0.47 14.27 4.41
N ALA A 67 0.55 13.43 4.60
CA ALA A 67 1.42 13.00 3.49
C ALA A 67 0.60 12.30 2.41
N ASN A 68 -0.33 11.41 2.78
CA ASN A 68 -1.18 10.68 1.84
C ASN A 68 -2.09 11.62 1.03
N VAL A 69 -2.70 12.66 1.66
CA VAL A 69 -3.48 13.69 0.95
C VAL A 69 -2.61 14.48 -0.02
N VAL A 70 -1.39 14.84 0.38
CA VAL A 70 -0.50 15.64 -0.46
C VAL A 70 0.00 14.82 -1.65
N THR A 71 0.47 13.61 -1.44
CA THR A 71 1.02 12.78 -2.52
C THR A 71 -0.06 12.25 -3.46
N GLY A 72 -1.19 11.77 -2.92
CA GLY A 72 -2.32 11.26 -3.69
C GLY A 72 -3.15 12.36 -4.33
N GLY A 73 -3.50 13.39 -3.56
CA GLY A 73 -4.45 14.43 -3.94
C GLY A 73 -3.99 15.30 -5.13
N ILE A 74 -2.69 15.47 -5.32
CA ILE A 74 -2.14 16.19 -6.49
C ILE A 74 -2.66 15.56 -7.80
N PHE A 75 -2.83 14.24 -7.84
CA PHE A 75 -3.28 13.52 -9.03
C PHE A 75 -4.78 13.18 -8.99
N THR A 76 -5.27 12.69 -7.86
CA THR A 76 -6.64 12.18 -7.75
C THR A 76 -7.67 13.29 -7.78
N ILE A 77 -7.41 14.45 -7.14
CA ILE A 77 -8.35 15.59 -7.11
C ILE A 77 -8.59 16.15 -8.52
N PRO A 78 -7.55 16.49 -9.33
CA PRO A 78 -7.77 16.93 -10.70
C PRO A 78 -8.48 15.89 -11.57
N LEU A 79 -8.14 14.59 -11.42
CA LEU A 79 -8.81 13.51 -12.13
C LEU A 79 -10.29 13.40 -11.76
N MET A 80 -10.64 13.49 -10.48
CA MET A 80 -12.02 13.50 -10.01
C MET A 80 -12.79 14.70 -10.55
N LYS A 81 -12.19 15.91 -10.55
CA LYS A 81 -12.81 17.11 -11.13
C LYS A 81 -13.14 16.93 -12.62
N LYS A 82 -12.22 16.34 -13.40
CA LYS A 82 -12.45 16.05 -14.83
C LYS A 82 -13.52 15.00 -15.05
N ALA A 83 -13.64 14.03 -14.15
CA ALA A 83 -14.67 13.01 -14.21
C ALA A 83 -16.08 13.55 -13.86
N GLY A 84 -16.19 14.81 -13.41
CA GLY A 84 -17.46 15.46 -13.09
C GLY A 84 -17.76 15.59 -11.59
N TYR A 85 -16.81 15.22 -10.70
CA TYR A 85 -16.95 15.54 -9.29
C TYR A 85 -16.66 17.03 -9.05
N GLY A 86 -17.51 17.70 -8.29
CA GLY A 86 -17.19 19.08 -7.85
C GLY A 86 -15.98 19.11 -6.93
N GLY A 87 -15.26 20.25 -6.91
CA GLY A 87 -14.03 20.38 -6.14
C GLY A 87 -14.16 20.05 -4.65
N VAL A 88 -15.28 20.45 -4.03
CA VAL A 88 -15.57 20.14 -2.62
C VAL A 88 -15.71 18.63 -2.40
N ARG A 89 -16.42 17.94 -3.29
CA ARG A 89 -16.59 16.47 -3.21
C ARG A 89 -15.27 15.73 -3.44
N ALA A 90 -14.50 16.17 -4.42
CA ALA A 90 -13.19 15.58 -4.70
C ALA A 90 -12.25 15.71 -3.49
N GLY A 91 -12.19 16.90 -2.87
CA GLY A 91 -11.42 17.13 -1.65
C GLY A 91 -11.92 16.31 -0.46
N ALA A 92 -13.24 16.19 -0.28
CA ALA A 92 -13.83 15.39 0.79
C ALA A 92 -13.52 13.89 0.64
N ILE A 93 -13.61 13.34 -0.58
CA ILE A 93 -13.27 11.93 -0.87
C ILE A 93 -11.80 11.68 -0.58
N GLU A 94 -10.91 12.54 -1.06
CA GLU A 94 -9.47 12.40 -0.84
C GLU A 94 -9.11 12.46 0.65
N THR A 95 -9.64 13.45 1.37
CA THR A 95 -9.40 13.60 2.80
C THR A 95 -9.92 12.42 3.59
N ALA A 96 -11.17 11.98 3.34
CA ALA A 96 -11.75 10.82 4.03
C ALA A 96 -10.96 9.54 3.77
N SER A 97 -10.52 9.33 2.53
CA SER A 97 -9.70 8.16 2.15
C SER A 97 -8.35 8.16 2.85
N SER A 98 -7.70 9.31 2.89
CA SER A 98 -6.37 9.46 3.47
C SER A 98 -6.37 9.36 5.01
N VAL A 99 -7.40 9.88 5.66
CA VAL A 99 -7.56 9.73 7.13
C VAL A 99 -7.75 8.26 7.50
N ASN A 100 -8.53 7.51 6.73
CA ASN A 100 -8.69 6.08 6.94
C ASN A 100 -7.37 5.29 6.80
N GLY A 101 -6.38 5.80 6.08
CA GLY A 101 -5.05 5.21 5.98
C GLY A 101 -4.35 5.06 7.34
N GLN A 102 -4.65 5.92 8.31
CA GLN A 102 -4.03 5.84 9.64
C GLN A 102 -4.45 4.61 10.46
N ILE A 103 -5.57 3.98 10.13
CA ILE A 103 -6.00 2.75 10.79
C ILE A 103 -5.62 1.50 10.00
N MET A 104 -4.99 1.67 8.83
CA MET A 104 -4.62 0.54 7.95
C MET A 104 -3.35 -0.15 8.44
N PRO A 105 -3.42 -1.44 8.84
CA PRO A 105 -2.22 -2.20 9.21
C PRO A 105 -1.30 -2.43 8.00
N PRO A 106 0.02 -2.64 8.20
CA PRO A 106 0.71 -2.84 9.48
C PRO A 106 1.32 -1.57 10.08
N VAL A 107 1.46 -0.46 9.34
CA VAL A 107 2.19 0.72 9.83
C VAL A 107 1.32 1.55 10.77
N MET A 108 0.08 1.82 10.41
CA MET A 108 -0.90 2.60 11.17
C MET A 108 -0.38 3.99 11.60
N GLY A 109 -1.23 4.82 12.18
CA GLY A 109 -0.87 6.12 12.72
C GLY A 109 -0.33 6.06 14.14
N ALA A 110 0.17 7.20 14.64
CA ALA A 110 0.77 7.34 15.98
C ALA A 110 -0.13 6.82 17.12
N ALA A 111 -1.45 6.88 16.96
CA ALA A 111 -2.41 6.41 17.96
C ALA A 111 -2.27 4.90 18.26
N ALA A 112 -1.92 4.10 17.27
CA ALA A 112 -1.73 2.66 17.46
C ALA A 112 -0.55 2.34 18.39
N PHE A 113 0.53 3.12 18.30
CA PHE A 113 1.68 2.97 19.18
C PHE A 113 1.38 3.43 20.61
N LEU A 114 0.55 4.46 20.78
CA LEU A 114 0.07 4.87 22.09
C LEU A 114 -0.80 3.79 22.75
N MET A 115 -1.56 3.02 21.96
CA MET A 115 -2.36 1.90 22.49
C MET A 115 -1.48 0.81 23.13
N ILE A 116 -0.25 0.58 22.65
CA ILE A 116 0.68 -0.38 23.27
C ILE A 116 0.87 -0.05 24.75
N GLU A 117 1.13 1.23 25.05
CA GLU A 117 1.43 1.70 26.39
C GLU A 117 0.17 1.84 27.27
N TYR A 118 -0.94 2.35 26.71
CA TYR A 118 -2.16 2.57 27.49
C TYR A 118 -2.99 1.33 27.72
N VAL A 119 -3.03 0.40 26.76
CA VAL A 119 -3.81 -0.83 26.87
C VAL A 119 -2.96 -2.01 27.35
N GLY A 120 -1.64 -1.93 27.18
CA GLY A 120 -0.69 -2.96 27.62
C GLY A 120 -0.73 -4.24 26.79
N ILE A 121 -1.11 -4.15 25.50
CA ILE A 121 -1.14 -5.29 24.58
C ILE A 121 -0.04 -5.17 23.52
N PRO A 122 0.49 -6.28 23.02
CA PRO A 122 1.52 -6.25 21.98
C PRO A 122 1.00 -5.66 20.67
N TYR A 123 1.90 -5.01 19.92
CA TYR A 123 1.55 -4.36 18.63
C TYR A 123 0.92 -5.31 17.62
N THR A 124 1.33 -6.56 17.61
CA THR A 124 0.78 -7.60 16.72
C THR A 124 -0.71 -7.85 16.96
N ASP A 125 -1.17 -7.73 18.19
CA ASP A 125 -2.58 -7.90 18.52
C ASP A 125 -3.39 -6.66 18.14
N ILE A 126 -2.81 -5.46 18.31
CA ILE A 126 -3.41 -4.22 17.79
C ILE A 126 -3.62 -4.32 16.28
N ILE A 127 -2.61 -4.79 15.52
CA ILE A 127 -2.71 -5.02 14.07
C ILE A 127 -3.89 -5.93 13.72
N LYS A 128 -4.03 -7.08 14.40
CA LYS A 128 -5.10 -8.03 14.14
C LYS A 128 -6.48 -7.42 14.39
N HIS A 129 -6.62 -6.69 15.50
CA HIS A 129 -7.89 -6.06 15.86
C HIS A 129 -8.20 -4.83 14.97
N ALA A 130 -7.20 -4.09 14.49
CA ALA A 130 -7.39 -2.94 13.61
C ALA A 130 -7.79 -3.34 12.18
N LEU A 131 -7.44 -4.55 11.73
CA LEU A 131 -7.69 -4.99 10.35
C LEU A 131 -9.19 -5.00 10.00
N LEU A 132 -10.04 -5.45 10.93
CA LEU A 132 -11.48 -5.52 10.71
C LEU A 132 -12.12 -4.13 10.56
N PRO A 133 -11.98 -3.18 11.52
CA PRO A 133 -12.54 -1.84 11.37
C PRO A 133 -11.94 -1.08 10.19
N ALA A 134 -10.65 -1.23 9.87
CA ALA A 134 -10.06 -0.64 8.68
C ALA A 134 -10.73 -1.15 7.41
N SER A 135 -10.88 -2.47 7.27
CA SER A 135 -11.53 -3.08 6.12
C SER A 135 -12.99 -2.63 5.95
N ILE A 136 -13.76 -2.62 7.04
CA ILE A 136 -15.15 -2.15 7.01
C ILE A 136 -15.23 -0.68 6.58
N SER A 137 -14.36 0.17 7.13
CA SER A 137 -14.32 1.61 6.81
C SER A 137 -14.01 1.85 5.32
N TYR A 138 -13.03 1.16 4.77
CA TYR A 138 -12.69 1.29 3.34
C TYR A 138 -13.76 0.73 2.42
N VAL A 139 -14.39 -0.40 2.77
CA VAL A 139 -15.52 -0.96 2.01
C VAL A 139 -16.70 0.02 2.03
N ALA A 140 -17.03 0.57 3.19
CA ALA A 140 -18.10 1.56 3.32
C ALA A 140 -17.81 2.81 2.49
N LEU A 141 -16.58 3.36 2.58
CA LEU A 141 -16.18 4.53 1.80
C LEU A 141 -16.21 4.26 0.29
N PHE A 142 -15.71 3.11 -0.14
CA PHE A 142 -15.78 2.69 -1.55
C PHE A 142 -17.22 2.60 -2.07
N TYR A 143 -18.13 2.08 -1.24
CA TYR A 143 -19.55 1.99 -1.57
C TYR A 143 -20.20 3.38 -1.61
N ILE A 144 -19.93 4.24 -0.63
CA ILE A 144 -20.43 5.63 -0.62
C ILE A 144 -19.98 6.38 -1.88
N VAL A 145 -18.71 6.26 -2.26
CA VAL A 145 -18.16 6.86 -3.47
C VAL A 145 -18.82 6.29 -4.73
N HIS A 146 -19.18 5.00 -4.72
CA HIS A 146 -19.92 4.39 -5.83
C HIS A 146 -21.33 4.98 -5.96
N LEU A 147 -22.05 5.13 -4.85
CA LEU A 147 -23.39 5.74 -4.85
C LEU A 147 -23.34 7.21 -5.30
N GLU A 148 -22.33 7.95 -4.86
CA GLU A 148 -22.16 9.35 -5.30
C GLU A 148 -21.87 9.45 -6.80
N ALA A 149 -21.08 8.51 -7.36
CA ALA A 149 -20.85 8.41 -8.79
C ALA A 149 -22.14 8.12 -9.58
N LEU A 150 -23.02 7.28 -9.02
CA LEU A 150 -24.34 6.99 -9.60
C LEU A 150 -25.24 8.23 -9.59
N LYS A 151 -25.30 8.93 -8.44
CA LYS A 151 -26.08 10.15 -8.24
C LYS A 151 -25.68 11.27 -9.21
N LEU A 152 -24.38 11.41 -9.45
CA LEU A 152 -23.83 12.42 -10.37
C LEU A 152 -23.88 12.00 -11.86
N GLY A 153 -24.35 10.80 -12.17
CA GLY A 153 -24.39 10.30 -13.55
C GLY A 153 -23.00 10.09 -14.18
N ILE A 154 -21.94 9.95 -13.37
CA ILE A 154 -20.56 9.82 -13.86
C ILE A 154 -20.41 8.52 -14.65
N MET A 155 -19.96 8.64 -15.89
CA MET A 155 -19.72 7.50 -16.78
C MET A 155 -18.39 6.81 -16.49
N PRO A 156 -18.25 5.50 -16.80
CA PRO A 156 -16.97 4.81 -16.79
C PRO A 156 -15.99 5.48 -17.75
N MET A 157 -14.72 5.56 -17.39
CA MET A 157 -13.69 6.03 -18.33
C MET A 157 -13.50 5.01 -19.45
N MET A 158 -13.37 5.49 -20.68
CA MET A 158 -13.13 4.62 -21.84
C MET A 158 -11.82 3.85 -21.65
N SER A 159 -11.88 2.54 -21.77
CA SER A 159 -10.69 1.69 -21.79
C SER A 159 -10.09 1.72 -23.20
N ALA A 160 -8.79 1.90 -23.32
CA ALA A 160 -8.10 1.86 -24.60
C ALA A 160 -8.07 0.44 -25.24
N GLY A 161 -8.63 -0.57 -24.60
CA GLY A 161 -8.66 -1.96 -25.06
C GLY A 161 -10.06 -2.47 -25.43
N ALA A 162 -10.12 -3.55 -26.20
CA ALA A 162 -11.36 -4.22 -26.55
C ALA A 162 -12.18 -4.60 -25.31
N PRO A 163 -13.52 -4.50 -25.36
CA PRO A 163 -14.40 -4.80 -24.24
C PRO A 163 -14.24 -6.27 -23.81
N LYS A 164 -13.71 -6.50 -22.62
CA LYS A 164 -13.58 -7.86 -22.07
C LYS A 164 -14.96 -8.37 -21.67
N THR A 165 -15.24 -9.62 -22.01
CA THR A 165 -16.48 -10.29 -21.60
C THR A 165 -16.57 -10.40 -20.08
N PRO A 166 -17.78 -10.45 -19.49
CA PRO A 166 -17.95 -10.55 -18.03
C PRO A 166 -17.21 -11.78 -17.44
N LEU A 167 -17.15 -12.86 -18.19
CA LEU A 167 -16.43 -14.09 -17.80
C LEU A 167 -14.91 -13.84 -17.75
N GLN A 168 -14.34 -13.13 -18.72
CA GLN A 168 -12.91 -12.76 -18.73
C GLN A 168 -12.55 -11.78 -17.59
N LYS A 169 -13.48 -10.89 -17.20
CA LYS A 169 -13.30 -10.02 -16.04
C LYS A 169 -13.27 -10.85 -14.75
N LEU A 170 -14.24 -11.75 -14.57
CA LEU A 170 -14.32 -12.62 -13.40
C LEU A 170 -13.11 -13.56 -13.31
N ALA A 171 -12.68 -14.14 -14.42
CA ALA A 171 -11.47 -14.97 -14.49
C ALA A 171 -10.21 -14.14 -14.14
N GLY A 172 -10.09 -12.90 -14.60
CA GLY A 172 -8.98 -12.00 -14.26
C GLY A 172 -8.93 -11.68 -12.77
N TRP A 173 -10.06 -11.39 -12.15
CA TRP A 173 -10.16 -11.17 -10.71
C TRP A 173 -9.84 -12.45 -9.92
N GLY A 174 -10.42 -13.59 -10.33
CA GLY A 174 -10.15 -14.90 -9.72
C GLY A 174 -8.67 -15.27 -9.79
N MET A 175 -8.03 -15.06 -10.96
CA MET A 175 -6.61 -15.32 -11.15
C MET A 175 -5.72 -14.37 -10.34
N GLY A 176 -6.12 -13.10 -10.18
CA GLY A 176 -5.43 -12.14 -9.32
C GLY A 176 -5.47 -12.54 -7.84
N ILE A 177 -6.65 -12.87 -7.33
CA ILE A 177 -6.83 -13.34 -5.95
C ILE A 177 -6.09 -14.66 -5.72
N ALA A 178 -6.27 -15.64 -6.61
CA ALA A 178 -5.58 -16.93 -6.51
C ALA A 178 -4.05 -16.76 -6.57
N GLY A 179 -3.55 -15.91 -7.47
CA GLY A 179 -2.13 -15.59 -7.54
C GLY A 179 -1.58 -14.97 -6.25
N THR A 180 -2.32 -14.04 -5.65
CA THR A 180 -1.94 -13.45 -4.37
C THR A 180 -1.92 -14.47 -3.25
N LEU A 181 -2.94 -15.33 -3.16
CA LEU A 181 -2.99 -16.41 -2.15
C LEU A 181 -1.87 -17.43 -2.33
N VAL A 182 -1.55 -17.79 -3.57
CA VAL A 182 -0.43 -18.69 -3.88
C VAL A 182 0.90 -18.07 -3.46
N VAL A 183 1.13 -16.79 -3.77
CA VAL A 183 2.37 -16.09 -3.36
C VAL A 183 2.47 -16.01 -1.83
N MET A 184 1.38 -15.64 -1.14
CA MET A 184 1.36 -15.63 0.33
C MET A 184 1.63 -17.02 0.91
N GLY A 185 1.00 -18.07 0.36
CA GLY A 185 1.22 -19.44 0.76
C GLY A 185 2.67 -19.89 0.55
N LEU A 186 3.26 -19.58 -0.60
CA LEU A 186 4.66 -19.89 -0.89
C LEU A 186 5.62 -19.18 0.08
N VAL A 187 5.43 -17.89 0.33
CA VAL A 187 6.26 -17.14 1.30
C VAL A 187 6.15 -17.75 2.68
N TYR A 188 4.94 -18.10 3.12
CA TYR A 188 4.70 -18.73 4.42
C TYR A 188 5.39 -20.10 4.52
N TRP A 189 5.22 -20.98 3.51
CA TRP A 189 5.81 -22.32 3.51
C TRP A 189 7.34 -22.30 3.37
N ILE A 190 7.91 -21.38 2.57
CA ILE A 190 9.36 -21.16 2.48
C ILE A 190 9.90 -20.74 3.84
N GLY A 191 9.22 -19.82 4.53
CA GLY A 191 9.62 -19.38 5.86
C GLY A 191 9.62 -20.50 6.90
N ILE A 192 8.59 -21.33 6.92
CA ILE A 192 8.52 -22.51 7.82
C ILE A 192 9.61 -23.52 7.45
N GLY A 193 9.79 -23.80 6.15
CA GLY A 193 10.78 -24.76 5.67
C GLY A 193 12.21 -24.32 6.04
N VAL A 194 12.55 -23.07 5.83
CA VAL A 194 13.86 -22.53 6.23
C VAL A 194 14.07 -22.62 7.75
N ARG A 195 13.04 -22.31 8.54
CA ARG A 195 13.12 -22.45 10.02
C ARG A 195 13.30 -23.89 10.46
N ALA A 196 12.60 -24.83 9.84
CA ALA A 196 12.69 -26.24 10.18
C ALA A 196 14.10 -26.82 9.88
N VAL A 197 14.76 -26.34 8.83
CA VAL A 197 16.07 -26.83 8.41
C VAL A 197 17.22 -26.07 9.08
N ALA A 198 17.11 -24.74 9.19
CA ALA A 198 18.21 -23.87 9.62
C ALA A 198 18.16 -23.49 11.11
N GLY A 199 17.08 -23.80 11.83
CA GLY A 199 16.93 -23.50 13.26
C GLY A 199 17.25 -22.03 13.59
N GLY A 200 18.24 -21.78 14.45
CA GLY A 200 18.67 -20.43 14.85
C GLY A 200 19.31 -19.58 13.74
N ALA A 201 19.75 -20.18 12.64
CA ALA A 201 20.30 -19.46 11.49
C ALA A 201 19.23 -19.07 10.44
N ALA A 202 17.95 -19.35 10.70
CA ALA A 202 16.88 -19.10 9.74
C ALA A 202 16.73 -17.61 9.40
N THR A 203 16.79 -16.73 10.39
CA THR A 203 16.60 -15.27 10.19
C THR A 203 17.64 -14.66 9.26
N PRO A 204 18.98 -14.87 9.45
CA PRO A 204 19.96 -14.34 8.51
C PRO A 204 19.83 -14.95 7.11
N ILE A 205 19.49 -16.24 6.98
CA ILE A 205 19.27 -16.88 5.67
C ILE A 205 18.08 -16.25 4.95
N LEU A 206 16.97 -16.03 5.63
CA LEU A 206 15.79 -15.38 5.06
C LEU A 206 16.09 -13.93 4.65
N LEU A 207 16.85 -13.19 5.43
CA LEU A 207 17.26 -11.83 5.06
C LEU A 207 18.12 -11.83 3.79
N VAL A 208 19.10 -12.72 3.68
CA VAL A 208 19.90 -12.86 2.45
C VAL A 208 19.03 -13.23 1.26
N LEU A 209 18.09 -14.14 1.43
CA LEU A 209 17.17 -14.56 0.38
C LEU A 209 16.26 -13.42 -0.08
N LEU A 210 15.78 -12.59 0.84
CA LEU A 210 15.02 -11.38 0.55
C LEU A 210 15.87 -10.31 -0.15
N LEU A 211 17.13 -10.15 0.22
CA LEU A 211 18.06 -9.25 -0.47
C LEU A 211 18.33 -9.72 -1.92
N VAL A 212 18.55 -11.01 -2.12
CA VAL A 212 18.71 -11.58 -3.48
C VAL A 212 17.44 -11.38 -4.30
N LEU A 213 16.28 -11.61 -3.70
CA LEU A 213 14.97 -11.37 -4.35
C LEU A 213 14.80 -9.89 -4.70
N SER A 214 15.23 -8.96 -3.83
CA SER A 214 15.16 -7.51 -4.11
C SER A 214 16.00 -7.12 -5.32
N VAL A 215 17.25 -7.58 -5.38
CA VAL A 215 18.13 -7.33 -6.55
C VAL A 215 17.56 -7.93 -7.82
N TRP A 216 16.96 -9.12 -7.74
CA TRP A 216 16.32 -9.75 -8.90
C TRP A 216 15.08 -8.98 -9.38
N LEU A 217 14.24 -8.51 -8.46
CA LEU A 217 13.07 -7.67 -8.80
C LEU A 217 13.48 -6.31 -9.33
N LEU A 218 14.55 -5.69 -8.80
CA LEU A 218 15.11 -4.45 -9.35
C LEU A 218 15.59 -4.64 -10.79
N ARG A 219 16.28 -5.75 -11.09
CA ARG A 219 16.70 -6.07 -12.46
C ARG A 219 15.52 -6.30 -13.41
N ILE A 220 14.41 -6.84 -12.91
CA ILE A 220 13.18 -6.97 -13.72
C ILE A 220 12.55 -5.60 -13.95
N SER A 221 12.48 -4.77 -12.91
CA SER A 221 11.95 -3.41 -13.00
C SER A 221 12.74 -2.55 -13.99
N ALA A 222 14.07 -2.61 -13.96
CA ALA A 222 14.95 -1.89 -14.89
C ALA A 222 14.72 -2.22 -16.37
N ARG A 223 14.03 -3.31 -16.69
CA ARG A 223 13.62 -3.67 -18.06
C ARG A 223 12.30 -3.02 -18.49
N HIS A 224 11.59 -2.39 -17.58
CA HIS A 224 10.33 -1.70 -17.87
C HIS A 224 10.57 -0.20 -17.83
N PRO A 225 9.92 0.59 -18.71
CA PRO A 225 10.06 2.04 -18.69
C PRO A 225 9.59 2.59 -17.33
N ASP A 226 10.28 3.63 -16.88
CA ASP A 226 9.90 4.35 -15.68
C ASP A 226 8.44 4.77 -15.76
N LEU A 227 7.72 4.60 -14.67
CA LEU A 227 6.35 5.06 -14.58
C LEU A 227 6.34 6.59 -14.73
N PRO A 228 5.52 7.14 -15.64
CA PRO A 228 5.44 8.58 -15.80
C PRO A 228 5.11 9.23 -14.45
N THR A 229 5.97 10.15 -14.03
CA THR A 229 5.79 10.91 -12.78
C THR A 229 4.52 11.77 -12.84
N ASP A 230 4.14 12.14 -14.06
CA ASP A 230 2.94 12.94 -14.32
C ASP A 230 1.92 12.09 -15.06
N ILE A 231 0.85 11.70 -14.38
CA ILE A 231 -0.37 11.27 -15.07
C ILE A 231 -0.81 12.49 -15.87
N ASN A 232 -0.80 12.37 -17.20
CA ASN A 232 -1.22 13.46 -18.06
C ASN A 232 -2.70 13.77 -17.75
N VAL A 233 -2.90 14.77 -16.88
CA VAL A 233 -4.22 15.17 -16.41
C VAL A 233 -5.07 15.68 -17.57
N THR A 234 -4.44 16.09 -18.69
CA THR A 234 -5.15 16.59 -19.88
C THR A 234 -5.84 15.46 -20.64
N ASN A 235 -5.19 14.31 -20.79
CA ASN A 235 -5.76 13.10 -21.40
C ASN A 235 -5.31 11.88 -20.56
N PRO A 236 -6.05 11.53 -19.51
CA PRO A 236 -5.66 10.40 -18.65
C PRO A 236 -5.81 9.09 -19.42
N VAL A 237 -4.70 8.60 -19.95
CA VAL A 237 -4.63 7.28 -20.55
C VAL A 237 -4.41 6.27 -19.43
N ARG A 238 -5.30 5.30 -19.33
CA ARG A 238 -5.16 4.21 -18.36
C ARG A 238 -3.92 3.38 -18.69
N PRO A 239 -2.96 3.25 -17.76
CA PRO A 239 -1.78 2.40 -17.97
C PRO A 239 -2.19 0.92 -18.07
N GLU A 240 -1.40 0.13 -18.81
CA GLU A 240 -1.59 -1.30 -18.88
C GLU A 240 -1.31 -1.95 -17.51
N SER A 241 -2.26 -2.74 -17.02
CA SER A 241 -2.22 -3.24 -15.65
C SER A 241 -0.99 -4.12 -15.36
N TRP A 242 -0.60 -5.00 -16.30
CA TRP A 242 0.46 -5.98 -16.07
C TRP A 242 1.88 -5.37 -16.05
N PRO A 243 2.27 -4.54 -17.03
CA PRO A 243 3.56 -3.83 -16.98
C PRO A 243 3.66 -2.92 -15.76
N THR A 244 2.60 -2.18 -15.43
CA THR A 244 2.56 -1.27 -14.27
C THR A 244 2.76 -2.01 -12.94
N VAL A 245 2.15 -3.18 -12.75
CA VAL A 245 2.35 -3.96 -11.53
C VAL A 245 3.80 -4.45 -11.43
N ARG A 246 4.39 -4.89 -12.55
CA ARG A 246 5.77 -5.43 -12.54
C ARG A 246 6.84 -4.37 -12.34
N SER A 247 6.61 -3.13 -12.74
CA SER A 247 7.61 -2.06 -12.69
C SER A 247 8.00 -1.65 -11.25
N GLY A 248 7.19 -1.95 -10.23
CA GLY A 248 7.46 -1.49 -8.87
C GLY A 248 7.23 -2.55 -7.79
N LEU A 249 7.23 -3.85 -8.12
CA LEU A 249 7.08 -4.92 -7.13
C LEU A 249 8.14 -4.89 -6.02
N TYR A 250 9.32 -4.34 -6.30
CA TYR A 250 10.40 -4.21 -5.32
C TYR A 250 10.05 -3.28 -4.15
N TYR A 251 9.14 -2.32 -4.32
CA TYR A 251 8.64 -1.48 -3.21
C TYR A 251 7.88 -2.26 -2.14
N LEU A 252 7.39 -3.46 -2.47
CA LEU A 252 6.70 -4.32 -1.50
C LEU A 252 7.66 -5.07 -0.57
N ILE A 253 8.96 -5.14 -0.90
CA ILE A 253 9.93 -5.93 -0.12
C ILE A 253 10.15 -5.36 1.28
N PRO A 254 10.41 -4.05 1.49
CA PRO A 254 10.54 -3.51 2.85
C PRO A 254 9.29 -3.73 3.70
N ILE A 255 8.11 -3.65 3.08
CA ILE A 255 6.83 -3.93 3.75
C ILE A 255 6.73 -5.42 4.08
N GLY A 256 7.12 -6.28 3.17
CA GLY A 256 7.18 -7.73 3.38
C GLY A 256 8.10 -8.11 4.54
N ILE A 257 9.28 -7.48 4.63
CA ILE A 257 10.23 -7.66 5.74
C ILE A 257 9.60 -7.20 7.06
N LEU A 258 8.95 -6.03 7.07
CA LEU A 258 8.25 -5.52 8.24
C LEU A 258 7.22 -6.51 8.75
N VAL A 259 6.35 -6.97 7.85
CA VAL A 259 5.27 -7.92 8.19
C VAL A 259 5.86 -9.27 8.65
N TRP A 260 6.91 -9.74 7.99
CA TRP A 260 7.59 -10.98 8.37
C TRP A 260 8.16 -10.89 9.78
N CYS A 261 8.94 -9.87 10.08
CA CYS A 261 9.55 -9.67 11.39
C CYS A 261 8.50 -9.54 12.50
N LEU A 262 7.37 -8.87 12.22
CA LEU A 262 6.27 -8.71 13.17
C LEU A 262 5.46 -10.00 13.37
N ALA A 263 5.05 -10.65 12.29
CA ALA A 263 4.08 -11.75 12.35
C ALA A 263 4.73 -13.12 12.58
N VAL A 264 5.91 -13.36 11.99
CA VAL A 264 6.57 -14.67 12.03
C VAL A 264 7.68 -14.72 13.09
N ASP A 265 8.57 -13.72 13.09
CA ASP A 265 9.69 -13.66 14.05
C ASP A 265 9.28 -13.07 15.40
N GLN A 266 8.06 -12.50 15.50
CA GLN A 266 7.52 -11.92 16.74
C GLN A 266 8.48 -10.89 17.38
N LEU A 267 9.25 -10.17 16.53
CA LEU A 267 10.15 -9.12 16.98
C LEU A 267 9.37 -7.89 17.44
N SER A 268 10.00 -7.05 18.25
CA SER A 268 9.41 -5.77 18.63
C SER A 268 9.13 -4.90 17.41
N ALA A 269 8.11 -4.05 17.49
CA ALA A 269 7.72 -3.17 16.39
C ALA A 269 8.89 -2.29 15.91
N GLY A 270 9.69 -1.74 16.84
CA GLY A 270 10.86 -0.91 16.51
C GLY A 270 11.94 -1.69 15.76
N LEU A 271 12.25 -2.92 16.19
CA LEU A 271 13.28 -3.76 15.54
C LEU A 271 12.80 -4.22 14.15
N SER A 272 11.55 -4.54 14.00
CA SER A 272 10.93 -4.91 12.71
C SER A 272 11.00 -3.73 11.72
N ALA A 273 10.68 -2.53 12.17
CA ALA A 273 10.79 -1.32 11.36
C ALA A 273 12.24 -0.99 11.01
N PHE A 274 13.19 -1.23 11.92
CA PHE A 274 14.61 -1.06 11.66
C PHE A 274 15.09 -1.93 10.49
N TRP A 275 14.74 -3.21 10.47
CA TRP A 275 15.11 -4.10 9.36
C TRP A 275 14.44 -3.70 8.04
N ALA A 276 13.20 -3.21 8.09
CA ALA A 276 12.53 -2.68 6.91
C ALA A 276 13.23 -1.42 6.37
N VAL A 277 13.68 -0.50 7.24
CA VAL A 277 14.46 0.69 6.86
C VAL A 277 15.80 0.28 6.26
N MET A 278 16.51 -0.68 6.86
CA MET A 278 17.78 -1.17 6.31
C MET A 278 17.61 -1.77 4.91
N ALA A 279 16.55 -2.55 4.69
CA ALA A 279 16.24 -3.07 3.37
C ALA A 279 15.90 -1.96 2.36
N MET A 280 15.18 -0.92 2.80
CA MET A 280 14.88 0.24 1.97
C MET A 280 16.14 1.02 1.58
N LEU A 281 17.04 1.28 2.54
CA LEU A 281 18.33 1.93 2.26
C LEU A 281 19.19 1.10 1.28
N PHE A 282 19.20 -0.22 1.45
CA PHE A 282 19.87 -1.10 0.49
C PHE A 282 19.28 -0.96 -0.92
N GLN A 283 17.96 -0.91 -1.05
CA GLN A 283 17.30 -0.70 -2.33
C GLN A 283 17.65 0.66 -2.96
N MET A 284 17.69 1.73 -2.16
CA MET A 284 18.06 3.07 -2.63
C MET A 284 19.49 3.13 -3.19
N VAL A 285 20.41 2.36 -2.61
CA VAL A 285 21.81 2.31 -3.08
C VAL A 285 21.95 1.44 -4.34
N THR A 286 21.07 0.46 -4.52
CA THR A 286 21.13 -0.50 -5.65
C THR A 286 20.23 -0.13 -6.83
N GLN A 287 19.37 0.87 -6.68
CA GLN A 287 18.50 1.44 -7.71
C GLN A 287 19.25 2.49 -8.54
#